data_42eb904e0df061395d75658993478e7a
#
_entry.id   42eb904e0df061395d75658993478e7a
#
_cell.length_a   1.000
_cell.length_b   1.000
_cell.length_c   1.000
_cell.angle_alpha   90.00
_cell.angle_beta   90.00
_cell.angle_gamma   90.00
#
_symmetry.space_group_name_H-M   'P 1'
#
loop_
_entity.id
_entity.type
_entity.pdbx_description
1 polymer ?
#
loop_
_entity_poly.entity_id
_entity_poly.type
_entity_poly.pdbx_seq_one_letter_code
_entity_poly.pdbx_strand_id
1 'polypeptide(L)'
;MEAQVVTIDQPFHSAYEKFIEITDHLSSEMAGDQTHSDIEAYLETDGRELLRLLLQDHLDNQGSGRVGDAVCGSDGVVRSHKRDDMETGYKSVFGAVRVARTGYSQRGVANVFPRDAQLNLPARGYSHRLQKRVAAKAAKMSFDEVAKDIDTETAVRLGKRQVEQIVYDAAQDFDAFYAQPCSPTLQQYAQAKPIQVLTFDSKGVVMRKEALREATRKKVEARAQQAPRGFARQDKSNRKRMATVAGIYHIDRHIRSPHTVARQFAPLRLVPSNPPLAPKPVGKKLWASLQKPMKTVIEAAFAEGLRRDSEQQTEWVVLVDGDPTQIDYIKKAAQAHGVSVVMILDIIHALEYLWKAAKVRFALDDPQAAPWVAEQIERLLHGQVRPLVRSLRRWATVQGLSPKQREPIDQCTTYLANHVPYLNYPDYLAKGYPIATGVIEGACRYLVKDRMDLTGARWGLEGGEAVLKLRALVINGDFDAYWTFHETQEYQRNHQAKFAEMPPARAHLKLVSGGKNG
;
A
#
# COMPACT_ATOMS: atom_id res chain seq x y z
N MET A 1 -66.78 -1.96 15.05
CA MET A 1 -65.89 -0.80 14.81
C MET A 1 -64.77 -1.28 13.92
N GLU A 2 -64.93 -1.06 12.65
CA GLU A 2 -63.89 -1.39 11.67
C GLU A 2 -62.72 -0.39 11.85
N ALA A 3 -61.56 -0.90 12.13
CA ALA A 3 -60.36 -0.07 12.17
C ALA A 3 -60.07 0.38 10.73
N GLN A 4 -60.30 1.65 10.45
CA GLN A 4 -59.78 2.28 9.20
C GLN A 4 -58.26 2.16 9.23
N VAL A 5 -57.73 1.31 8.38
CA VAL A 5 -56.30 1.32 8.06
C VAL A 5 -56.02 2.60 7.30
N VAL A 6 -55.60 3.62 8.03
CA VAL A 6 -55.06 4.85 7.44
C VAL A 6 -53.68 4.44 6.87
N THR A 7 -53.61 4.18 5.59
CA THR A 7 -52.35 4.15 4.84
C THR A 7 -51.76 5.56 4.89
N ILE A 8 -51.00 5.84 5.92
CA ILE A 8 -50.20 7.06 5.99
C ILE A 8 -48.98 6.79 5.11
N ASP A 9 -48.87 7.57 4.05
CA ASP A 9 -47.67 7.69 3.21
C ASP A 9 -46.58 8.37 4.08
N GLN A 10 -46.14 7.66 5.14
CA GLN A 10 -45.14 8.19 6.07
C GLN A 10 -43.74 7.96 5.52
N PRO A 11 -42.90 9.00 5.48
CA PRO A 11 -41.48 8.83 5.23
C PRO A 11 -40.91 7.73 6.16
N PHE A 12 -40.09 6.82 5.61
CA PHE A 12 -39.50 5.71 6.34
C PHE A 12 -40.47 4.62 6.80
N HIS A 13 -41.55 4.37 6.08
CA HIS A 13 -42.55 3.37 6.44
C HIS A 13 -41.95 1.95 6.56
N SER A 14 -41.18 1.51 5.58
CA SER A 14 -40.59 0.15 5.60
C SER A 14 -39.60 -0.03 6.74
N ALA A 15 -38.81 0.98 7.03
CA ALA A 15 -37.88 0.96 8.17
C ALA A 15 -38.62 0.96 9.51
N TYR A 16 -39.72 1.69 9.61
CA TYR A 16 -40.54 1.73 10.83
C TYR A 16 -41.21 0.38 11.09
N GLU A 17 -41.80 -0.25 10.08
CA GLU A 17 -42.36 -1.60 10.20
C GLU A 17 -41.31 -2.60 10.69
N LYS A 18 -40.10 -2.58 10.10
CA LYS A 18 -39.00 -3.45 10.54
C LYS A 18 -38.53 -3.15 11.97
N PHE A 19 -38.53 -1.90 12.39
CA PHE A 19 -38.22 -1.53 13.77
C PHE A 19 -39.24 -2.11 14.75
N ILE A 20 -40.55 -2.01 14.44
CA ILE A 20 -41.61 -2.61 15.28
C ILE A 20 -41.43 -4.14 15.32
N GLU A 21 -41.20 -4.80 14.20
CA GLU A 21 -40.94 -6.25 14.16
C GLU A 21 -39.79 -6.66 15.09
N ILE A 22 -38.67 -5.94 15.08
CA ILE A 22 -37.52 -6.19 15.94
C ILE A 22 -37.90 -5.99 17.42
N THR A 23 -38.58 -4.90 17.76
CA THR A 23 -38.94 -4.62 19.15
C THR A 23 -39.98 -5.59 19.70
N ASP A 24 -40.95 -6.01 18.87
CA ASP A 24 -41.94 -7.02 19.24
C ASP A 24 -41.28 -8.38 19.49
N HIS A 25 -40.32 -8.79 18.59
CA HIS A 25 -39.56 -10.01 18.82
C HIS A 25 -38.78 -9.96 20.12
N LEU A 26 -38.05 -8.88 20.41
CA LEU A 26 -37.25 -8.72 21.62
C LEU A 26 -38.10 -8.68 22.91
N SER A 27 -39.38 -8.30 22.79
CA SER A 27 -40.33 -8.23 23.90
C SER A 27 -41.10 -9.55 24.10
N SER A 28 -40.90 -10.55 23.22
CA SER A 28 -41.62 -11.82 23.26
C SER A 28 -41.06 -12.80 24.30
N GLU A 29 -41.89 -13.70 24.80
CA GLU A 29 -41.44 -14.81 25.67
C GLU A 29 -40.35 -15.64 25.03
N MET A 30 -40.45 -15.87 23.68
CA MET A 30 -39.46 -16.61 22.92
C MET A 30 -38.06 -15.96 22.98
N ALA A 31 -37.95 -14.63 22.94
CA ALA A 31 -36.69 -13.94 23.09
C ALA A 31 -36.17 -14.01 24.54
N GLY A 32 -37.07 -14.09 25.54
CA GLY A 32 -36.69 -14.28 26.93
C GLY A 32 -35.99 -15.60 27.23
N ASP A 33 -36.25 -16.63 26.43
CA ASP A 33 -35.59 -17.95 26.49
C ASP A 33 -34.30 -18.07 25.68
N GLN A 34 -33.96 -17.04 24.89
CA GLN A 34 -32.75 -17.05 24.04
C GLN A 34 -31.50 -16.65 24.84
N THR A 35 -30.36 -17.16 24.42
CA THR A 35 -29.08 -16.73 24.97
C THR A 35 -28.71 -15.34 24.47
N HIS A 36 -27.80 -14.66 25.18
CA HIS A 36 -27.26 -13.37 24.74
C HIS A 36 -26.69 -13.45 23.30
N SER A 37 -25.98 -14.55 22.96
CA SER A 37 -25.43 -14.75 21.61
C SER A 37 -26.50 -14.92 20.54
N ASP A 38 -27.65 -15.54 20.86
CA ASP A 38 -28.76 -15.66 19.91
C ASP A 38 -29.39 -14.29 19.62
N ILE A 39 -29.56 -13.47 20.66
CA ILE A 39 -30.05 -12.11 20.53
C ILE A 39 -29.07 -11.24 19.73
N GLU A 40 -27.75 -11.33 19.98
CA GLU A 40 -26.76 -10.62 19.17
C GLU A 40 -26.83 -11.04 17.68
N ALA A 41 -26.91 -12.33 17.37
CA ALA A 41 -27.01 -12.84 16.01
C ALA A 41 -28.30 -12.37 15.30
N TYR A 42 -29.42 -12.36 16.02
CA TYR A 42 -30.67 -11.80 15.53
C TYR A 42 -30.52 -10.31 15.20
N LEU A 43 -30.01 -9.52 16.13
CA LEU A 43 -29.82 -8.09 15.94
C LEU A 43 -28.77 -7.76 14.85
N GLU A 44 -27.75 -8.60 14.71
CA GLU A 44 -26.78 -8.43 13.62
C GLU A 44 -27.42 -8.61 12.24
N THR A 45 -28.38 -9.51 12.11
CA THR A 45 -29.09 -9.81 10.84
C THR A 45 -30.21 -8.80 10.59
N ASP A 46 -31.17 -8.72 11.50
CA ASP A 46 -32.40 -7.93 11.35
C ASP A 46 -32.14 -6.44 11.55
N GLY A 47 -31.21 -6.08 12.41
CA GLY A 47 -30.72 -4.71 12.54
C GLY A 47 -30.01 -4.22 11.30
N ARG A 48 -29.27 -5.08 10.60
CA ARG A 48 -28.67 -4.74 9.30
C ARG A 48 -29.74 -4.50 8.22
N GLU A 49 -30.80 -5.31 8.21
CA GLU A 49 -31.94 -5.10 7.31
C GLU A 49 -32.66 -3.80 7.63
N LEU A 50 -32.85 -3.47 8.89
CA LEU A 50 -33.39 -2.14 9.30
C LEU A 50 -32.52 -1.00 8.75
N LEU A 51 -31.19 -1.09 8.86
CA LEU A 51 -30.29 -0.07 8.31
C LEU A 51 -30.36 0.00 6.78
N ARG A 52 -30.56 -1.13 6.11
CA ARG A 52 -30.76 -1.16 4.65
C ARG A 52 -32.07 -0.45 4.25
N LEU A 53 -33.15 -0.73 4.97
CA LEU A 53 -34.47 -0.11 4.74
C LEU A 53 -34.44 1.40 5.03
N LEU A 54 -33.78 1.82 6.12
CA LEU A 54 -33.57 3.26 6.37
C LEU A 54 -32.85 3.96 5.24
N LEU A 55 -31.81 3.31 4.65
CA LEU A 55 -31.12 3.87 3.49
C LEU A 55 -32.03 3.86 2.25
N GLN A 56 -32.79 2.79 2.01
CA GLN A 56 -33.71 2.71 0.87
C GLN A 56 -34.81 3.77 0.96
N ASP A 57 -35.51 3.85 2.09
CA ASP A 57 -36.57 4.82 2.30
C ASP A 57 -36.05 6.26 2.17
N HIS A 58 -34.81 6.52 2.65
CA HIS A 58 -34.16 7.82 2.44
C HIS A 58 -33.94 8.13 0.94
N LEU A 59 -33.50 7.15 0.15
CA LEU A 59 -33.29 7.32 -1.30
C LEU A 59 -34.60 7.55 -2.02
N ASP A 60 -35.65 6.82 -1.66
CA ASP A 60 -36.97 6.91 -2.26
C ASP A 60 -37.64 8.27 -1.96
N ASN A 61 -37.57 8.71 -0.71
CA ASN A 61 -38.09 10.00 -0.27
C ASN A 61 -37.43 11.21 -0.92
N GLN A 62 -36.21 11.06 -1.43
CA GLN A 62 -35.52 12.12 -2.16
C GLN A 62 -35.92 12.21 -3.64
N GLY A 63 -36.69 11.25 -4.17
CA GLY A 63 -37.16 11.17 -5.55
C GLY A 63 -36.07 10.99 -6.60
N SER A 64 -36.41 11.14 -7.87
CA SER A 64 -35.57 10.79 -9.01
C SER A 64 -34.50 11.81 -9.42
N GLY A 65 -34.36 12.93 -8.71
CA GLY A 65 -33.38 13.98 -9.04
C GLY A 65 -33.66 14.74 -10.33
N ARG A 66 -34.94 14.91 -10.67
CA ARG A 66 -35.36 15.73 -11.81
C ARG A 66 -34.95 17.19 -11.60
N VAL A 67 -34.26 17.79 -12.59
CA VAL A 67 -33.71 19.16 -12.54
C VAL A 67 -34.34 20.13 -13.57
N GLY A 68 -35.44 19.76 -14.19
CA GLY A 68 -36.12 20.56 -15.19
C GLY A 68 -36.48 19.75 -16.44
N ASP A 69 -36.73 20.43 -17.56
CA ASP A 69 -37.14 19.77 -18.80
C ASP A 69 -35.97 19.38 -19.70
N ALA A 70 -34.81 19.97 -19.53
CA ALA A 70 -33.60 19.65 -20.29
C ALA A 70 -32.34 19.86 -19.46
N VAL A 71 -31.25 19.18 -19.86
CA VAL A 71 -29.93 19.29 -19.25
C VAL A 71 -28.87 19.45 -20.34
N CYS A 72 -27.97 20.43 -20.19
CA CYS A 72 -26.84 20.64 -21.07
C CYS A 72 -25.65 19.79 -20.57
N GLY A 73 -25.10 18.96 -21.44
CA GLY A 73 -23.87 18.22 -21.16
C GLY A 73 -22.64 19.08 -21.39
N SER A 74 -21.49 18.60 -20.91
CA SER A 74 -20.15 19.22 -21.13
C SER A 74 -19.75 19.27 -22.61
N ASP A 75 -20.41 18.45 -23.45
CA ASP A 75 -20.31 18.44 -24.91
C ASP A 75 -21.10 19.57 -25.57
N GLY A 76 -21.75 20.45 -24.81
CA GLY A 76 -22.61 21.53 -25.28
C GLY A 76 -23.97 21.07 -25.82
N VAL A 77 -24.25 19.76 -25.78
CA VAL A 77 -25.53 19.21 -26.33
C VAL A 77 -26.60 19.24 -25.26
N VAL A 78 -27.73 19.84 -25.60
CA VAL A 78 -28.91 19.85 -24.74
C VAL A 78 -29.70 18.54 -24.91
N ARG A 79 -29.94 17.86 -23.80
CA ARG A 79 -30.68 16.61 -23.68
C ARG A 79 -32.08 16.92 -23.20
N SER A 80 -33.04 16.87 -24.11
CA SER A 80 -34.46 17.22 -23.85
C SER A 80 -35.38 16.01 -23.71
N HIS A 81 -34.91 14.81 -24.13
CA HIS A 81 -35.70 13.59 -23.93
C HIS A 81 -35.51 13.09 -22.52
N LYS A 82 -36.58 13.07 -21.77
CA LYS A 82 -36.62 12.73 -20.34
C LYS A 82 -37.28 11.37 -20.14
N ARG A 83 -36.68 10.55 -19.25
CA ARG A 83 -37.24 9.28 -18.74
C ARG A 83 -37.23 9.33 -17.23
N ASP A 84 -38.41 9.41 -16.63
CA ASP A 84 -38.57 9.64 -15.18
C ASP A 84 -38.51 8.34 -14.36
N ASP A 85 -38.87 7.19 -14.89
CA ASP A 85 -39.01 5.93 -14.16
C ASP A 85 -37.80 5.00 -14.36
N MET A 86 -36.61 5.55 -14.26
CA MET A 86 -35.40 4.73 -14.34
C MET A 86 -34.87 4.41 -12.95
N GLU A 87 -34.43 3.18 -12.77
CA GLU A 87 -33.76 2.72 -11.53
C GLU A 87 -32.35 2.22 -11.81
N THR A 88 -31.50 2.30 -10.82
CA THR A 88 -30.20 1.61 -10.79
C THR A 88 -30.01 0.90 -9.48
N GLY A 89 -29.58 -0.37 -9.56
CA GLY A 89 -29.25 -1.18 -8.39
C GLY A 89 -27.86 -0.85 -7.86
N TYR A 90 -27.73 -0.79 -6.54
CA TYR A 90 -26.50 -0.47 -5.85
C TYR A 90 -26.26 -1.41 -4.68
N LYS A 91 -25.02 -1.87 -4.49
CA LYS A 91 -24.61 -2.63 -3.32
C LYS A 91 -23.97 -1.68 -2.30
N SER A 92 -24.67 -1.43 -1.20
CA SER A 92 -24.18 -0.67 -0.06
C SER A 92 -23.56 -1.59 0.99
N VAL A 93 -22.97 -1.03 2.05
CA VAL A 93 -22.47 -1.83 3.19
C VAL A 93 -23.58 -2.50 4.00
N PHE A 94 -24.84 -2.12 3.78
CA PHE A 94 -26.00 -2.69 4.45
C PHE A 94 -26.76 -3.71 3.58
N GLY A 95 -26.41 -3.81 2.30
CA GLY A 95 -27.08 -4.68 1.34
C GLY A 95 -27.40 -3.98 0.02
N ALA A 96 -28.21 -4.62 -0.79
CA ALA A 96 -28.64 -4.07 -2.08
C ALA A 96 -29.72 -2.99 -1.88
N VAL A 97 -29.54 -1.86 -2.55
CA VAL A 97 -30.51 -0.75 -2.60
C VAL A 97 -30.74 -0.35 -4.06
N ARG A 98 -31.84 0.35 -4.31
CA ARG A 98 -32.18 0.94 -5.61
C ARG A 98 -32.18 2.45 -5.50
N VAL A 99 -31.80 3.11 -6.59
CA VAL A 99 -31.84 4.56 -6.71
C VAL A 99 -32.72 4.90 -7.89
N ALA A 100 -33.85 5.52 -7.63
CA ALA A 100 -34.72 6.10 -8.66
C ALA A 100 -34.02 7.31 -9.29
N ARG A 101 -34.03 7.42 -10.63
CA ARG A 101 -33.32 8.49 -11.31
C ARG A 101 -34.01 8.89 -12.62
N THR A 102 -34.05 10.19 -12.90
CA THR A 102 -34.44 10.73 -14.19
C THR A 102 -33.23 10.74 -15.12
N GLY A 103 -33.38 10.08 -16.28
CA GLY A 103 -32.40 10.10 -17.35
C GLY A 103 -32.70 11.16 -18.38
N TYR A 104 -31.68 11.93 -18.77
CA TYR A 104 -31.78 12.89 -19.87
C TYR A 104 -30.98 12.39 -21.06
N SER A 105 -31.63 12.33 -22.23
CA SER A 105 -31.05 11.76 -23.44
C SER A 105 -31.22 12.64 -24.67
N GLN A 106 -30.31 12.49 -25.63
CA GLN A 106 -30.37 13.03 -26.98
C GLN A 106 -29.74 12.02 -27.95
N ARG A 107 -30.27 11.92 -29.15
CA ARG A 107 -29.75 10.97 -30.15
C ARG A 107 -28.26 11.22 -30.44
N GLY A 108 -27.47 10.17 -30.42
CA GLY A 108 -26.02 10.21 -30.75
C GLY A 108 -25.08 10.59 -29.61
N VAL A 109 -25.58 10.91 -28.42
CA VAL A 109 -24.77 11.26 -27.26
C VAL A 109 -25.14 10.43 -26.04
N ALA A 110 -24.22 10.32 -25.07
CA ALA A 110 -24.44 9.58 -23.85
C ALA A 110 -25.50 10.24 -22.94
N ASN A 111 -26.30 9.42 -22.27
CA ASN A 111 -27.28 9.90 -21.30
C ASN A 111 -26.60 10.48 -20.08
N VAL A 112 -27.25 11.45 -19.43
CA VAL A 112 -26.83 12.01 -18.15
C VAL A 112 -27.92 11.81 -17.10
N PHE A 113 -27.48 11.61 -15.85
CA PHE A 113 -28.31 11.32 -14.69
C PHE A 113 -27.95 12.28 -13.55
N PRO A 114 -28.67 13.40 -13.38
CA PRO A 114 -28.38 14.38 -12.34
C PRO A 114 -28.37 13.78 -10.94
N ARG A 115 -29.21 12.77 -10.69
CA ARG A 115 -29.27 12.07 -9.41
C ARG A 115 -27.98 11.37 -9.06
N ASP A 116 -27.33 10.73 -10.04
CA ASP A 116 -26.05 10.05 -9.83
C ASP A 116 -24.96 11.06 -9.37
N ALA A 117 -24.98 12.27 -9.92
CA ALA A 117 -24.08 13.34 -9.54
C ALA A 117 -24.39 13.90 -8.13
N GLN A 118 -25.67 14.12 -7.82
CA GLN A 118 -26.09 14.59 -6.49
C GLN A 118 -25.69 13.65 -5.35
N LEU A 119 -25.68 12.35 -5.61
CA LEU A 119 -25.31 11.30 -4.65
C LEU A 119 -23.85 10.86 -4.73
N ASN A 120 -23.07 11.40 -5.68
CA ASN A 120 -21.74 10.91 -6.02
C ASN A 120 -21.71 9.38 -6.16
N LEU A 121 -22.61 8.84 -6.96
CA LEU A 121 -22.67 7.40 -7.18
C LEU A 121 -21.46 6.93 -8.00
N PRO A 122 -20.67 5.95 -7.53
CA PRO A 122 -19.57 5.40 -8.32
C PRO A 122 -20.06 4.81 -9.65
N ALA A 123 -19.19 4.79 -10.65
CA ALA A 123 -19.51 4.27 -11.98
C ALA A 123 -19.94 2.78 -11.97
N ARG A 124 -19.48 2.02 -10.99
CA ARG A 124 -19.89 0.63 -10.77
C ARG A 124 -20.91 0.55 -9.63
N GLY A 125 -21.76 -0.46 -9.64
CA GLY A 125 -22.84 -0.66 -8.66
C GLY A 125 -22.41 -1.03 -7.23
N TYR A 126 -21.32 -0.44 -6.72
CA TYR A 126 -20.79 -0.62 -5.37
C TYR A 126 -20.56 0.74 -4.72
N SER A 127 -21.14 0.97 -3.54
CA SER A 127 -20.95 2.24 -2.83
C SER A 127 -19.48 2.52 -2.51
N HIS A 128 -19.07 3.79 -2.46
CA HIS A 128 -17.72 4.17 -2.05
C HIS A 128 -17.32 3.56 -0.70
N ARG A 129 -18.28 3.48 0.24
CA ARG A 129 -18.03 2.89 1.55
C ARG A 129 -17.71 1.40 1.47
N LEU A 130 -18.42 0.65 0.61
CA LEU A 130 -18.14 -0.76 0.36
C LEU A 130 -16.79 -0.94 -0.33
N GLN A 131 -16.50 -0.15 -1.36
CA GLN A 131 -15.21 -0.16 -2.06
C GLN A 131 -14.05 0.14 -1.11
N LYS A 132 -14.20 1.11 -0.20
CA LYS A 132 -13.22 1.43 0.84
C LYS A 132 -12.90 0.23 1.72
N ARG A 133 -13.93 -0.49 2.20
CA ARG A 133 -13.74 -1.71 3.01
C ARG A 133 -13.00 -2.79 2.23
N VAL A 134 -13.41 -3.05 0.97
CA VAL A 134 -12.75 -4.02 0.09
C VAL A 134 -11.28 -3.66 -0.14
N ALA A 135 -10.97 -2.41 -0.47
CA ALA A 135 -9.61 -1.94 -0.73
C ALA A 135 -8.71 -2.07 0.52
N ALA A 136 -9.20 -1.68 1.70
CA ALA A 136 -8.48 -1.79 2.96
C ALA A 136 -8.15 -3.25 3.33
N LYS A 137 -9.12 -4.18 3.11
CA LYS A 137 -8.93 -5.60 3.35
C LYS A 137 -8.00 -6.24 2.31
N ALA A 138 -8.16 -5.91 1.03
CA ALA A 138 -7.33 -6.44 -0.06
C ALA A 138 -5.85 -6.07 0.06
N ALA A 139 -5.56 -4.95 0.71
CA ALA A 139 -4.20 -4.59 1.09
C ALA A 139 -3.56 -5.59 2.08
N LYS A 140 -4.33 -6.37 2.83
CA LYS A 140 -3.85 -7.23 3.93
C LYS A 140 -3.98 -8.73 3.64
N MET A 141 -5.06 -9.16 2.99
CA MET A 141 -5.43 -10.57 2.81
C MET A 141 -5.72 -10.91 1.34
N SER A 142 -5.91 -12.20 1.05
CA SER A 142 -6.22 -12.67 -0.31
C SER A 142 -7.60 -12.20 -0.77
N PHE A 143 -7.82 -12.12 -2.09
CA PHE A 143 -9.11 -11.70 -2.64
C PHE A 143 -10.26 -12.66 -2.28
N ASP A 144 -9.96 -13.95 -2.08
CA ASP A 144 -10.94 -14.95 -1.66
C ASP A 144 -11.33 -14.72 -0.18
N GLU A 145 -10.37 -14.41 0.68
CA GLU A 145 -10.62 -14.05 2.09
C GLU A 145 -11.39 -12.73 2.18
N VAL A 146 -11.03 -11.71 1.38
CA VAL A 146 -11.78 -10.45 1.32
C VAL A 146 -13.25 -10.69 0.96
N ALA A 147 -13.50 -11.55 -0.04
CA ALA A 147 -14.87 -11.86 -0.45
C ALA A 147 -15.68 -12.50 0.69
N LYS A 148 -15.06 -13.41 1.46
CA LYS A 148 -15.69 -14.05 2.63
C LYS A 148 -15.93 -13.04 3.76
N ASP A 149 -14.94 -12.22 4.08
CA ASP A 149 -15.05 -11.21 5.12
C ASP A 149 -16.15 -10.19 4.83
N ILE A 150 -16.25 -9.75 3.55
CA ILE A 150 -17.31 -8.84 3.14
C ILE A 150 -18.69 -9.50 3.24
N ASP A 151 -18.82 -10.77 2.85
CA ASP A 151 -20.08 -11.52 3.00
C ASP A 151 -20.50 -11.64 4.48
N THR A 152 -19.55 -11.86 5.38
CA THR A 152 -19.79 -11.94 6.82
C THR A 152 -20.15 -10.57 7.44
N GLU A 153 -19.38 -9.52 7.11
CA GLU A 153 -19.53 -8.19 7.75
C GLU A 153 -20.65 -7.33 7.12
N THR A 154 -21.11 -7.70 5.93
CA THR A 154 -22.13 -6.96 5.19
C THR A 154 -23.10 -7.95 4.55
N ALA A 155 -24.28 -7.53 4.17
CA ALA A 155 -25.21 -8.38 3.42
C ALA A 155 -24.86 -8.44 1.91
N VAL A 156 -23.58 -8.40 1.54
CA VAL A 156 -23.14 -8.27 0.15
C VAL A 156 -22.19 -9.38 -0.26
N ARG A 157 -22.62 -10.22 -1.18
CA ARG A 157 -21.76 -11.22 -1.79
C ARG A 157 -20.97 -10.64 -2.96
N LEU A 158 -19.65 -10.77 -2.88
CA LEU A 158 -18.71 -10.39 -3.94
C LEU A 158 -17.97 -11.61 -4.46
N GLY A 159 -17.87 -11.74 -5.79
CA GLY A 159 -16.95 -12.69 -6.39
C GLY A 159 -15.52 -12.16 -6.42
N LYS A 160 -14.54 -13.06 -6.47
CA LYS A 160 -13.10 -12.71 -6.53
C LYS A 160 -12.75 -11.68 -7.61
N ARG A 161 -13.34 -11.81 -8.82
CA ARG A 161 -13.11 -10.86 -9.92
C ARG A 161 -13.66 -9.47 -9.62
N GLN A 162 -14.77 -9.39 -8.87
CA GLN A 162 -15.35 -8.11 -8.44
C GLN A 162 -14.45 -7.43 -7.41
N VAL A 163 -13.91 -8.20 -6.46
CA VAL A 163 -12.90 -7.70 -5.51
C VAL A 163 -11.66 -7.18 -6.24
N GLU A 164 -11.14 -7.97 -7.21
CA GLU A 164 -9.97 -7.56 -8.01
C GLU A 164 -10.26 -6.26 -8.77
N GLN A 165 -11.44 -6.12 -9.38
CA GLN A 165 -11.83 -4.91 -10.11
C GLN A 165 -11.95 -3.68 -9.18
N ILE A 166 -12.55 -3.85 -8.00
CA ILE A 166 -12.63 -2.77 -7.00
C ILE A 166 -11.22 -2.33 -6.57
N VAL A 167 -10.29 -3.25 -6.44
CA VAL A 167 -8.88 -2.96 -6.10
C VAL A 167 -8.20 -2.15 -7.20
N TYR A 168 -8.44 -2.46 -8.47
CA TYR A 168 -7.92 -1.66 -9.59
C TYR A 168 -8.46 -0.23 -9.56
N ASP A 169 -9.77 -0.09 -9.46
CA ASP A 169 -10.44 1.21 -9.45
C ASP A 169 -9.97 2.03 -8.23
N ALA A 170 -9.87 1.39 -7.06
CA ALA A 170 -9.41 2.03 -5.83
C ALA A 170 -7.94 2.48 -5.82
N ALA A 171 -7.09 1.96 -6.70
CA ALA A 171 -5.67 2.31 -6.75
C ALA A 171 -5.33 3.35 -7.84
N GLN A 172 -6.29 3.74 -8.67
CA GLN A 172 -6.03 4.54 -9.88
C GLN A 172 -5.50 5.94 -9.58
N ASP A 173 -5.92 6.56 -8.50
CA ASP A 173 -5.57 7.94 -8.15
C ASP A 173 -4.31 8.06 -7.25
N PHE A 174 -3.62 6.93 -6.98
CA PHE A 174 -2.46 6.88 -6.10
C PHE A 174 -1.35 7.87 -6.47
N ASP A 175 -0.98 7.91 -7.75
CA ASP A 175 0.10 8.78 -8.22
C ASP A 175 -0.32 10.26 -8.14
N ALA A 176 -1.57 10.58 -8.47
CA ALA A 176 -2.13 11.92 -8.37
C ALA A 176 -2.23 12.41 -6.91
N PHE A 177 -2.60 11.52 -5.98
CA PHE A 177 -2.62 11.83 -4.55
C PHE A 177 -1.23 12.23 -4.04
N TYR A 178 -0.22 11.45 -4.36
CA TYR A 178 1.15 11.75 -3.93
C TYR A 178 1.85 12.84 -4.76
N ALA A 179 1.25 13.29 -5.85
CA ALA A 179 1.72 14.47 -6.58
C ALA A 179 1.25 15.79 -5.97
N GLN A 180 0.31 15.79 -5.01
CA GLN A 180 -0.13 16.98 -4.29
C GLN A 180 1.02 17.63 -3.51
N PRO A 181 0.91 18.93 -3.17
CA PRO A 181 1.88 19.60 -2.30
C PRO A 181 2.14 18.82 -1.02
N CYS A 182 3.39 18.84 -0.55
CA CYS A 182 3.78 18.19 0.70
C CYS A 182 3.02 18.82 1.87
N SER A 183 2.58 17.99 2.83
CA SER A 183 1.90 18.50 4.01
C SER A 183 2.86 19.38 4.84
N PRO A 184 2.34 20.44 5.51
CA PRO A 184 3.15 21.28 6.40
C PRO A 184 3.91 20.48 7.46
N THR A 185 3.30 19.40 7.97
CA THR A 185 3.93 18.51 8.96
C THR A 185 5.20 17.83 8.43
N LEU A 186 5.18 17.37 7.15
CA LEU A 186 6.38 16.77 6.54
C LEU A 186 7.49 17.80 6.30
N GLN A 187 7.15 19.05 5.96
CA GLN A 187 8.10 20.15 5.86
C GLN A 187 8.70 20.50 7.22
N GLN A 188 7.89 20.51 8.30
CA GLN A 188 8.39 20.72 9.66
C GLN A 188 9.39 19.64 10.09
N TYR A 189 9.22 18.38 9.65
CA TYR A 189 10.21 17.34 9.93
C TYR A 189 11.55 17.60 9.26
N ALA A 190 11.57 18.13 8.04
CA ALA A 190 12.81 18.54 7.37
C ALA A 190 13.51 19.69 8.11
N GLN A 191 12.75 20.64 8.66
CA GLN A 191 13.31 21.75 9.46
C GLN A 191 13.80 21.29 10.84
N ALA A 192 13.13 20.29 11.46
CA ALA A 192 13.44 19.84 12.82
C ALA A 192 14.53 18.76 12.89
N LYS A 193 14.79 18.03 11.79
CA LYS A 193 15.70 16.87 11.76
C LYS A 193 16.82 17.09 10.76
N PRO A 194 18.08 16.89 11.18
CA PRO A 194 19.24 17.25 10.37
C PRO A 194 19.53 16.30 9.20
N ILE A 195 18.95 15.10 9.20
CA ILE A 195 19.25 14.07 8.20
C ILE A 195 17.97 13.62 7.50
N GLN A 196 17.95 13.71 6.17
CA GLN A 196 16.97 13.03 5.30
C GLN A 196 17.59 11.77 4.72
N VAL A 197 16.95 10.63 4.93
CA VAL A 197 17.44 9.33 4.49
C VAL A 197 16.58 8.79 3.34
N LEU A 198 17.24 8.42 2.25
CA LEU A 198 16.64 7.64 1.17
C LEU A 198 17.21 6.23 1.21
N THR A 199 16.37 5.26 0.93
CA THR A 199 16.79 3.86 0.92
C THR A 199 16.01 3.07 -0.12
N PHE A 200 16.68 2.13 -0.77
CA PHE A 200 16.15 1.35 -1.88
C PHE A 200 16.52 -0.11 -1.74
N ASP A 201 15.61 -0.98 -2.14
CA ASP A 201 15.85 -2.42 -2.25
C ASP A 201 14.90 -3.00 -3.32
N SER A 202 15.05 -4.27 -3.65
CA SER A 202 14.23 -4.95 -4.64
C SER A 202 13.77 -6.32 -4.13
N LYS A 203 12.45 -6.57 -4.20
CA LYS A 203 11.87 -7.84 -3.77
C LYS A 203 11.20 -8.59 -4.92
N GLY A 204 11.59 -9.84 -5.10
CA GLY A 204 11.03 -10.69 -6.14
C GLY A 204 9.60 -11.14 -5.80
N VAL A 205 8.65 -10.86 -6.70
CA VAL A 205 7.24 -11.26 -6.64
C VAL A 205 6.95 -12.30 -7.71
N VAL A 206 6.25 -13.38 -7.36
CA VAL A 206 5.89 -14.45 -8.30
C VAL A 206 4.77 -13.98 -9.22
N MET A 207 5.02 -14.00 -10.53
CA MET A 207 4.10 -13.50 -11.56
C MET A 207 3.43 -14.62 -12.34
N ARG A 208 2.30 -14.30 -12.98
CA ARG A 208 1.74 -15.10 -14.08
C ARG A 208 2.69 -15.02 -15.28
N LYS A 209 2.67 -16.00 -16.19
CA LYS A 209 3.60 -16.07 -17.32
C LYS A 209 3.55 -14.82 -18.20
N GLU A 210 2.35 -14.36 -18.51
CA GLU A 210 2.07 -13.19 -19.35
C GLU A 210 2.56 -11.86 -18.74
N ALA A 211 2.72 -11.83 -17.42
CA ALA A 211 3.19 -10.66 -16.67
C ALA A 211 4.72 -10.63 -16.45
N LEU A 212 5.45 -11.66 -16.91
CA LEU A 212 6.90 -11.70 -16.84
C LEU A 212 7.51 -10.75 -17.88
N ARG A 213 8.72 -10.24 -17.59
CA ARG A 213 9.53 -9.56 -18.60
C ARG A 213 9.89 -10.54 -19.72
N GLU A 214 9.95 -10.07 -20.95
CA GLU A 214 10.17 -10.92 -22.13
C GLU A 214 11.38 -11.84 -22.00
N ALA A 215 12.52 -11.32 -21.55
CA ALA A 215 13.74 -12.10 -21.34
C ALA A 215 13.54 -13.23 -20.31
N THR A 216 12.78 -12.99 -19.24
CA THR A 216 12.47 -13.99 -18.22
C THR A 216 11.47 -15.01 -18.75
N ARG A 217 10.47 -14.57 -19.51
CA ARG A 217 9.47 -15.44 -20.15
C ARG A 217 10.13 -16.42 -21.11
N LYS A 218 11.01 -15.94 -22.01
CA LYS A 218 11.78 -16.79 -22.93
C LYS A 218 12.61 -17.84 -22.20
N LYS A 219 13.28 -17.48 -21.10
CA LYS A 219 14.04 -18.43 -20.26
C LYS A 219 13.13 -19.49 -19.61
N VAL A 220 11.96 -19.10 -19.11
CA VAL A 220 10.97 -20.02 -18.48
C VAL A 220 10.41 -20.97 -19.54
N GLU A 221 10.11 -20.49 -20.74
CA GLU A 221 9.60 -21.30 -21.83
C GLU A 221 10.64 -22.31 -22.34
N ALA A 222 11.89 -21.90 -22.54
CA ALA A 222 12.98 -22.79 -22.94
C ALA A 222 13.23 -23.91 -21.91
N ARG A 223 13.20 -23.59 -20.60
CA ARG A 223 13.34 -24.59 -19.53
C ARG A 223 12.13 -25.53 -19.45
N ALA A 224 10.92 -25.03 -19.67
CA ALA A 224 9.72 -25.86 -19.68
C ALA A 224 9.71 -26.89 -20.81
N GLN A 225 10.34 -26.59 -21.96
CA GLN A 225 10.52 -27.54 -23.07
C GLN A 225 11.54 -28.63 -22.75
N GLN A 226 12.53 -28.37 -21.90
CA GLN A 226 13.61 -29.30 -21.52
C GLN A 226 13.29 -30.13 -20.26
N ALA A 227 12.27 -29.77 -19.50
CA ALA A 227 11.96 -30.42 -18.22
C ALA A 227 11.09 -31.68 -18.43
N PRO A 228 11.33 -32.78 -17.70
CA PRO A 228 10.44 -33.96 -17.68
C PRO A 228 9.01 -33.56 -17.29
N ARG A 229 8.02 -34.26 -17.88
CA ARG A 229 6.60 -34.02 -17.59
C ARG A 229 6.35 -34.18 -16.08
N GLY A 230 5.92 -33.08 -15.41
CA GLY A 230 5.62 -33.02 -13.97
C GLY A 230 6.47 -32.05 -13.15
N PHE A 231 7.75 -31.84 -13.48
CA PHE A 231 8.65 -30.97 -12.71
C PHE A 231 8.50 -29.47 -13.00
N ALA A 232 8.03 -29.08 -14.17
CA ALA A 232 7.91 -27.69 -14.60
C ALA A 232 6.87 -26.86 -13.82
N ARG A 233 5.98 -27.51 -13.02
CA ARG A 233 4.92 -26.84 -12.25
C ARG A 233 5.40 -26.23 -10.93
N GLN A 234 6.52 -26.69 -10.36
CA GLN A 234 6.94 -26.32 -8.99
C GLN A 234 8.02 -25.24 -8.92
N ASP A 235 8.70 -24.89 -10.00
CA ASP A 235 9.79 -23.91 -9.95
C ASP A 235 9.27 -22.47 -9.94
N LYS A 236 9.01 -21.95 -8.74
CA LYS A 236 8.62 -20.55 -8.50
C LYS A 236 9.81 -19.58 -8.66
N SER A 237 11.05 -20.06 -8.56
CA SER A 237 12.26 -19.23 -8.53
C SER A 237 12.46 -18.46 -9.83
N ASN A 238 12.08 -19.05 -10.96
CA ASN A 238 12.27 -18.48 -12.30
C ASN A 238 11.10 -17.60 -12.78
N ARG A 239 10.05 -17.40 -11.97
CA ARG A 239 8.86 -16.61 -12.31
C ARG A 239 8.74 -15.33 -11.53
N LYS A 240 9.84 -14.81 -11.01
CA LYS A 240 9.85 -13.59 -10.21
C LYS A 240 10.09 -12.36 -11.08
N ARG A 241 9.34 -11.31 -10.79
CA ARG A 241 9.59 -9.94 -11.23
C ARG A 241 9.98 -9.13 -10.01
N MET A 242 11.05 -8.36 -10.11
CA MET A 242 11.52 -7.52 -9.00
C MET A 242 10.61 -6.32 -8.85
N ALA A 243 10.01 -6.18 -7.67
CA ALA A 243 9.40 -4.94 -7.22
C ALA A 243 10.50 -4.07 -6.62
N THR A 244 10.69 -2.87 -7.15
CA THR A 244 11.59 -1.88 -6.55
C THR A 244 10.88 -1.24 -5.38
N VAL A 245 11.48 -1.29 -4.21
CA VAL A 245 11.00 -0.70 -2.96
C VAL A 245 11.80 0.56 -2.68
N ALA A 246 11.15 1.63 -2.30
CA ALA A 246 11.78 2.88 -1.88
C ALA A 246 11.22 3.34 -0.54
N GLY A 247 12.07 3.97 0.24
CA GLY A 247 11.71 4.60 1.50
C GLY A 247 12.41 5.94 1.68
N ILE A 248 11.71 6.88 2.29
CA ILE A 248 12.22 8.18 2.71
C ILE A 248 11.75 8.51 4.11
N TYR A 249 12.63 9.07 4.93
CA TYR A 249 12.34 9.50 6.29
C TYR A 249 13.34 10.53 6.79
N HIS A 250 13.02 11.21 7.88
CA HIS A 250 13.93 12.10 8.57
C HIS A 250 14.34 11.49 9.92
N ILE A 251 15.58 11.77 10.37
CA ILE A 251 16.11 11.21 11.61
C ILE A 251 17.12 12.19 12.26
N ASP A 252 17.24 12.10 13.58
CA ASP A 252 18.29 12.80 14.33
C ASP A 252 19.64 12.12 14.17
N ARG A 253 20.71 12.88 14.39
CA ARG A 253 22.05 12.32 14.48
C ARG A 253 22.17 11.35 15.63
N HIS A 254 22.83 10.22 15.39
CA HIS A 254 23.16 9.25 16.41
C HIS A 254 24.65 8.95 16.38
N ILE A 255 25.42 9.76 17.10
CA ILE A 255 26.89 9.60 17.19
C ILE A 255 27.20 8.32 17.95
N ARG A 256 28.04 7.46 17.37
CA ARG A 256 28.43 6.16 17.92
C ARG A 256 29.91 5.90 17.65
N SER A 257 30.57 5.16 18.54
CA SER A 257 31.91 4.66 18.26
C SER A 257 31.85 3.33 17.46
N PRO A 258 32.85 3.03 16.63
CA PRO A 258 33.00 1.73 15.98
C PRO A 258 32.86 0.56 16.94
N HIS A 259 33.49 0.65 18.10
CA HIS A 259 33.44 -0.38 19.15
C HIS A 259 32.01 -0.61 19.68
N THR A 260 31.26 0.46 19.95
CA THR A 260 29.88 0.35 20.45
C THR A 260 28.99 -0.38 19.43
N VAL A 261 29.18 -0.10 18.13
CA VAL A 261 28.40 -0.76 17.05
C VAL A 261 28.87 -2.22 16.89
N ALA A 262 30.17 -2.50 16.90
CA ALA A 262 30.70 -3.87 16.75
C ALA A 262 30.13 -4.83 17.81
N ARG A 263 29.97 -4.36 19.04
CA ARG A 263 29.40 -5.16 20.15
C ARG A 263 27.99 -5.65 19.89
N GLN A 264 27.21 -4.98 19.05
CA GLN A 264 25.85 -5.41 18.68
C GLN A 264 25.84 -6.67 17.82
N PHE A 265 26.97 -6.97 17.16
CA PHE A 265 27.17 -8.16 16.33
C PHE A 265 27.91 -9.28 17.05
N ALA A 266 28.40 -9.05 18.28
CA ALA A 266 29.06 -10.06 19.06
C ALA A 266 28.08 -11.10 19.63
N PRO A 267 28.48 -12.40 19.76
CA PRO A 267 27.62 -13.48 20.26
C PRO A 267 27.13 -13.28 21.69
N LEU A 268 27.96 -12.67 22.54
CA LEU A 268 27.59 -12.24 23.88
C LEU A 268 27.17 -10.78 23.82
N ARG A 269 25.86 -10.56 23.80
CA ARG A 269 25.27 -9.21 23.94
C ARG A 269 25.56 -8.68 25.35
N LEU A 270 26.74 -8.16 25.56
CA LEU A 270 27.01 -7.26 26.68
C LEU A 270 26.32 -5.93 26.37
N VAL A 271 24.99 -5.93 26.50
CA VAL A 271 24.21 -4.72 26.39
C VAL A 271 24.56 -3.85 27.61
N PRO A 272 24.99 -2.60 27.43
CA PRO A 272 25.12 -1.67 28.56
C PRO A 272 23.78 -1.62 29.31
N SER A 273 23.80 -1.49 30.61
CA SER A 273 22.60 -1.43 31.46
C SER A 273 21.64 -0.31 31.04
N ASN A 274 22.07 0.65 30.22
CA ASN A 274 21.25 1.74 29.71
C ASN A 274 21.82 2.25 28.36
N PRO A 275 21.64 1.55 27.24
CA PRO A 275 22.11 2.05 25.95
C PRO A 275 21.34 3.31 25.57
N PRO A 276 21.99 4.34 25.01
CA PRO A 276 21.26 5.48 24.47
C PRO A 276 20.25 5.00 23.43
N LEU A 277 18.99 5.42 23.59
CA LEU A 277 17.90 5.06 22.66
C LEU A 277 18.25 5.55 21.25
N ALA A 278 18.24 4.64 20.30
CA ALA A 278 18.39 5.00 18.89
C ALA A 278 17.25 5.95 18.45
N PRO A 279 17.57 7.01 17.73
CA PRO A 279 16.55 7.94 17.27
C PRO A 279 15.55 7.22 16.34
N LYS A 280 14.29 7.58 16.48
CA LYS A 280 13.21 7.01 15.67
C LYS A 280 13.05 7.80 14.36
N PRO A 281 12.91 7.12 13.21
CA PRO A 281 12.54 7.76 11.96
C PRO A 281 11.18 8.46 12.06
N VAL A 282 11.08 9.70 11.56
CA VAL A 282 9.84 10.47 11.46
C VAL A 282 9.51 10.78 9.99
N GLY A 283 8.25 11.04 9.69
CA GLY A 283 7.81 11.33 8.32
C GLY A 283 8.09 10.19 7.35
N LYS A 284 8.08 8.94 7.84
CA LYS A 284 8.38 7.78 7.00
C LYS A 284 7.34 7.59 5.90
N LYS A 285 7.80 7.50 4.65
CA LYS A 285 7.00 7.14 3.49
C LYS A 285 7.67 6.00 2.74
N LEU A 286 6.90 4.95 2.47
CA LEU A 286 7.33 3.74 1.80
C LEU A 286 6.43 3.46 0.60
N TRP A 287 7.02 3.02 -0.49
CA TRP A 287 6.26 2.53 -1.64
C TRP A 287 7.04 1.48 -2.40
N ALA A 288 6.37 0.73 -3.24
CA ALA A 288 6.97 -0.26 -4.12
C ALA A 288 6.28 -0.26 -5.47
N SER A 289 7.00 -0.60 -6.53
CA SER A 289 6.42 -0.76 -7.85
C SER A 289 6.97 -1.99 -8.58
N LEU A 290 6.05 -2.74 -9.20
CA LEU A 290 6.33 -3.80 -10.15
C LEU A 290 6.38 -3.27 -11.60
N GLN A 291 5.67 -2.18 -11.88
CA GLN A 291 5.54 -1.61 -13.21
C GLN A 291 6.68 -0.66 -13.54
N LYS A 292 6.95 0.30 -12.65
CA LYS A 292 7.94 1.35 -12.87
C LYS A 292 9.36 0.76 -12.85
N PRO A 293 10.23 1.17 -13.78
CA PRO A 293 11.66 0.83 -13.73
C PRO A 293 12.29 1.38 -12.43
N MET A 294 13.36 0.72 -11.95
CA MET A 294 14.12 1.16 -10.77
C MET A 294 14.54 2.64 -10.89
N LYS A 295 15.00 3.06 -12.06
CA LYS A 295 15.36 4.46 -12.34
C LYS A 295 14.22 5.41 -11.96
N THR A 296 13.01 5.14 -12.44
CA THR A 296 11.84 6.00 -12.17
C THR A 296 11.43 6.01 -10.70
N VAL A 297 11.60 4.89 -9.99
CA VAL A 297 11.32 4.82 -8.54
C VAL A 297 12.34 5.65 -7.76
N ILE A 298 13.61 5.60 -8.15
CA ILE A 298 14.68 6.43 -7.56
C ILE A 298 14.43 7.91 -7.82
N GLU A 299 14.13 8.31 -9.06
CA GLU A 299 13.79 9.68 -9.42
C GLU A 299 12.60 10.21 -8.61
N ALA A 300 11.55 9.40 -8.43
CA ALA A 300 10.40 9.75 -7.60
C ALA A 300 10.78 9.97 -6.12
N ALA A 301 11.77 9.22 -5.60
CA ALA A 301 12.23 9.40 -4.23
C ALA A 301 13.02 10.71 -4.06
N PHE A 302 13.84 11.08 -5.03
CA PHE A 302 14.52 12.39 -5.03
C PHE A 302 13.54 13.54 -5.15
N ALA A 303 12.55 13.44 -6.04
CA ALA A 303 11.49 14.44 -6.15
C ALA A 303 10.68 14.59 -4.85
N GLU A 304 10.37 13.47 -4.16
CA GLU A 304 9.73 13.49 -2.84
C GLU A 304 10.62 14.17 -1.79
N GLY A 305 11.93 13.88 -1.80
CA GLY A 305 12.89 14.50 -0.90
C GLY A 305 12.93 16.02 -1.05
N LEU A 306 12.99 16.52 -2.28
CA LEU A 306 12.96 17.95 -2.57
C LEU A 306 11.63 18.62 -2.19
N ARG A 307 10.51 17.92 -2.32
CA ARG A 307 9.21 18.45 -1.84
C ARG A 307 9.18 18.66 -0.34
N ARG A 308 9.91 17.83 0.41
CA ARG A 308 10.03 17.93 1.88
C ARG A 308 11.05 18.97 2.30
N ASP A 309 12.15 19.06 1.58
CA ASP A 309 13.32 19.89 1.87
C ASP A 309 13.71 20.70 0.61
N SER A 310 12.83 21.62 0.20
CA SER A 310 13.02 22.43 -1.01
C SER A 310 14.25 23.34 -0.95
N GLU A 311 14.65 23.72 0.25
CA GLU A 311 15.82 24.59 0.49
C GLU A 311 17.11 23.80 0.75
N GLN A 312 17.03 22.45 0.72
CA GLN A 312 18.15 21.54 0.97
C GLN A 312 18.89 21.84 2.28
N GLN A 313 18.15 22.09 3.34
CA GLN A 313 18.69 22.38 4.67
C GLN A 313 19.15 21.12 5.42
N THR A 314 18.70 19.94 4.99
CA THR A 314 19.08 18.67 5.60
C THR A 314 20.25 18.02 4.87
N GLU A 315 21.00 17.18 5.57
CA GLU A 315 21.97 16.30 4.94
C GLU A 315 21.27 15.07 4.35
N TRP A 316 21.49 14.83 3.08
CA TRP A 316 20.89 13.71 2.38
C TRP A 316 21.79 12.48 2.44
N VAL A 317 21.33 11.45 3.10
CA VAL A 317 21.99 10.15 3.21
C VAL A 317 21.25 9.12 2.37
N VAL A 318 21.98 8.39 1.54
CA VAL A 318 21.40 7.28 0.75
C VAL A 318 22.07 5.97 1.16
N LEU A 319 21.27 5.06 1.70
CA LEU A 319 21.73 3.72 2.06
C LEU A 319 21.58 2.79 0.86
N VAL A 320 22.64 2.09 0.48
CA VAL A 320 22.72 1.23 -0.71
C VAL A 320 23.16 -0.20 -0.36
N ASP A 321 22.67 -1.20 -1.10
CA ASP A 321 23.05 -2.60 -0.98
C ASP A 321 24.32 -2.99 -1.77
N GLY A 322 24.80 -2.08 -2.62
CA GLY A 322 25.97 -2.28 -3.47
C GLY A 322 25.63 -2.73 -4.89
N ASP A 323 24.38 -2.73 -5.33
CA ASP A 323 24.05 -2.92 -6.75
C ASP A 323 24.60 -1.77 -7.59
N PRO A 324 25.54 -2.04 -8.54
CA PRO A 324 26.16 -0.98 -9.36
C PRO A 324 25.15 -0.18 -10.19
N THR A 325 24.06 -0.83 -10.63
CA THR A 325 23.01 -0.20 -11.43
C THR A 325 22.19 0.76 -10.57
N GLN A 326 21.87 0.35 -9.33
CA GLN A 326 21.19 1.19 -8.36
C GLN A 326 22.03 2.42 -8.02
N ILE A 327 23.32 2.23 -7.73
CA ILE A 327 24.27 3.30 -7.43
C ILE A 327 24.40 4.30 -8.60
N ASP A 328 24.47 3.82 -9.84
CA ASP A 328 24.51 4.68 -11.02
C ASP A 328 23.24 5.51 -11.17
N TYR A 329 22.05 4.91 -10.96
CA TYR A 329 20.79 5.66 -11.02
C TYR A 329 20.67 6.69 -9.88
N ILE A 330 21.15 6.38 -8.68
CA ILE A 330 21.19 7.32 -7.55
C ILE A 330 22.09 8.52 -7.88
N LYS A 331 23.29 8.28 -8.42
CA LYS A 331 24.21 9.37 -8.83
C LYS A 331 23.60 10.26 -9.90
N LYS A 332 22.98 9.67 -10.93
CA LYS A 332 22.31 10.41 -11.99
C LYS A 332 21.12 11.22 -11.47
N ALA A 333 20.33 10.67 -10.57
CA ALA A 333 19.20 11.39 -9.96
C ALA A 333 19.69 12.52 -9.08
N ALA A 334 20.71 12.31 -8.24
CA ALA A 334 21.33 13.37 -7.43
C ALA A 334 21.85 14.52 -8.29
N GLN A 335 22.57 14.21 -9.38
CA GLN A 335 23.06 15.20 -10.34
C GLN A 335 21.92 15.96 -11.03
N ALA A 336 20.90 15.24 -11.50
CA ALA A 336 19.77 15.84 -12.22
C ALA A 336 18.94 16.79 -11.35
N HIS A 337 18.86 16.50 -10.06
CA HIS A 337 18.14 17.31 -9.08
C HIS A 337 19.03 18.33 -8.35
N GLY A 338 20.33 18.39 -8.64
CA GLY A 338 21.27 19.32 -8.00
C GLY A 338 21.43 19.07 -6.49
N VAL A 339 21.30 17.82 -6.04
CA VAL A 339 21.35 17.43 -4.62
C VAL A 339 22.68 16.76 -4.30
N SER A 340 23.33 17.20 -3.22
CA SER A 340 24.51 16.51 -2.67
C SER A 340 24.06 15.37 -1.76
N VAL A 341 24.56 14.15 -2.01
CA VAL A 341 24.19 12.95 -1.23
C VAL A 341 25.42 12.25 -0.65
N VAL A 342 25.30 11.77 0.58
CA VAL A 342 26.26 10.86 1.20
C VAL A 342 25.75 9.44 0.98
N MET A 343 26.39 8.68 0.09
CA MET A 343 26.05 7.27 -0.12
C MET A 343 26.82 6.39 0.86
N ILE A 344 26.10 5.52 1.55
CA ILE A 344 26.63 4.62 2.58
C ILE A 344 26.23 3.21 2.24
N LEU A 345 27.22 2.31 2.17
CA LEU A 345 26.94 0.88 2.00
C LEU A 345 26.31 0.34 3.29
N ASP A 346 25.20 -0.36 3.14
CA ASP A 346 24.54 -1.01 4.27
C ASP A 346 25.46 -2.04 4.91
N ILE A 347 25.73 -1.87 6.21
CA ILE A 347 26.60 -2.77 6.97
C ILE A 347 26.02 -4.19 7.07
N ILE A 348 24.69 -4.37 6.99
CA ILE A 348 24.07 -5.70 7.03
C ILE A 348 24.47 -6.51 5.79
N HIS A 349 24.47 -5.88 4.61
CA HIS A 349 24.95 -6.54 3.39
C HIS A 349 26.45 -6.88 3.46
N ALA A 350 27.28 -6.00 4.01
CA ALA A 350 28.68 -6.32 4.25
C ALA A 350 28.83 -7.51 5.22
N LEU A 351 28.01 -7.57 6.27
CA LEU A 351 27.96 -8.68 7.24
C LEU A 351 27.59 -10.00 6.57
N GLU A 352 26.61 -10.00 5.66
CA GLU A 352 26.23 -11.22 4.91
C GLU A 352 27.41 -11.81 4.10
N TYR A 353 28.20 -10.95 3.45
CA TYR A 353 29.39 -11.38 2.72
C TYR A 353 30.48 -11.92 3.66
N LEU A 354 30.66 -11.32 4.82
CA LEU A 354 31.60 -11.83 5.83
C LEU A 354 31.15 -13.19 6.38
N TRP A 355 29.85 -13.40 6.58
CA TRP A 355 29.33 -14.72 6.97
C TRP A 355 29.56 -15.79 5.89
N LYS A 356 29.43 -15.42 4.60
CA LYS A 356 29.78 -16.34 3.50
C LYS A 356 31.27 -16.75 3.56
N ALA A 357 32.15 -15.79 3.82
CA ALA A 357 33.56 -16.07 4.00
C ALA A 357 33.85 -16.91 5.26
N ALA A 358 33.16 -16.66 6.38
CA ALA A 358 33.27 -17.43 7.62
C ALA A 358 32.93 -18.92 7.41
N LYS A 359 31.89 -19.23 6.63
CA LYS A 359 31.48 -20.61 6.31
C LYS A 359 32.52 -21.40 5.52
N VAL A 360 33.50 -20.74 4.90
CA VAL A 360 34.66 -21.42 4.29
C VAL A 360 35.75 -21.71 5.32
N ARG A 361 35.86 -20.83 6.31
CA ARG A 361 36.90 -20.91 7.34
C ARG A 361 36.55 -21.84 8.51
N PHE A 362 35.29 -21.90 8.86
CA PHE A 362 34.77 -22.60 10.02
C PHE A 362 33.74 -23.66 9.60
N ALA A 363 33.69 -24.76 10.37
CA ALA A 363 32.64 -25.75 10.21
C ALA A 363 31.27 -25.17 10.55
N LEU A 364 30.21 -25.86 10.11
CA LEU A 364 28.84 -25.52 10.51
C LEU A 364 28.77 -25.60 12.05
N ASP A 365 28.17 -24.56 12.66
CA ASP A 365 27.99 -24.43 14.12
C ASP A 365 29.31 -24.28 14.94
N ASP A 366 30.43 -23.97 14.30
CA ASP A 366 31.69 -23.67 15.01
C ASP A 366 31.51 -22.38 15.85
N PRO A 367 31.71 -22.44 17.19
CA PRO A 367 31.55 -21.29 18.07
C PRO A 367 32.53 -20.14 17.79
N GLN A 368 33.61 -20.38 17.06
CA GLN A 368 34.57 -19.35 16.67
C GLN A 368 34.14 -18.50 15.47
N ALA A 369 33.16 -18.95 14.69
CA ALA A 369 32.72 -18.24 13.51
C ALA A 369 32.15 -16.85 13.84
N ALA A 370 31.28 -16.76 14.83
CA ALA A 370 30.65 -15.51 15.21
C ALA A 370 31.61 -14.47 15.81
N PRO A 371 32.53 -14.83 16.75
CA PRO A 371 33.58 -13.92 17.20
C PRO A 371 34.47 -13.41 16.05
N TRP A 372 34.84 -14.28 15.12
CA TRP A 372 35.63 -13.89 13.97
C TRP A 372 34.91 -12.89 13.09
N VAL A 373 33.64 -13.13 12.78
CA VAL A 373 32.82 -12.17 12.00
C VAL A 373 32.73 -10.83 12.72
N ALA A 374 32.52 -10.83 14.03
CA ALA A 374 32.48 -9.60 14.83
C ALA A 374 33.79 -8.81 14.74
N GLU A 375 34.95 -9.50 14.80
CA GLU A 375 36.26 -8.89 14.60
C GLU A 375 36.37 -8.24 13.19
N GLN A 376 35.93 -8.96 12.13
CA GLN A 376 36.03 -8.40 10.78
C GLN A 376 35.10 -7.19 10.59
N ILE A 377 33.90 -7.20 11.19
CA ILE A 377 32.99 -6.04 11.22
C ILE A 377 33.64 -4.86 11.95
N GLU A 378 34.29 -5.11 13.11
CA GLU A 378 34.99 -4.05 13.85
C GLU A 378 36.09 -3.40 13.01
N ARG A 379 36.83 -4.20 12.22
CA ARG A 379 37.82 -3.69 11.26
C ARG A 379 37.22 -2.83 10.18
N LEU A 380 36.05 -3.21 9.65
CA LEU A 380 35.30 -2.38 8.69
C LEU A 380 34.86 -1.06 9.33
N LEU A 381 34.32 -1.12 10.55
CA LEU A 381 33.85 0.06 11.28
C LEU A 381 35.01 1.03 11.62
N HIS A 382 36.25 0.53 11.70
CA HIS A 382 37.48 1.32 11.83
C HIS A 382 38.08 1.75 10.46
N GLY A 383 37.37 1.54 9.33
CA GLY A 383 37.85 1.93 8.00
C GLY A 383 38.97 1.04 7.43
N GLN A 384 39.26 -0.11 8.03
CA GLN A 384 40.35 -1.02 7.63
C GLN A 384 39.93 -1.93 6.45
N VAL A 385 39.23 -1.41 5.47
CA VAL A 385 38.68 -2.20 4.34
C VAL A 385 39.82 -2.88 3.53
N ARG A 386 40.82 -2.10 3.09
CA ARG A 386 41.92 -2.61 2.26
C ARG A 386 42.78 -3.62 2.99
N PRO A 387 43.20 -3.41 4.25
CA PRO A 387 43.88 -4.42 5.06
C PRO A 387 43.07 -5.71 5.24
N LEU A 388 41.76 -5.58 5.50
CA LEU A 388 40.85 -6.72 5.61
C LEU A 388 40.81 -7.55 4.32
N VAL A 389 40.59 -6.93 3.19
CA VAL A 389 40.55 -7.58 1.87
C VAL A 389 41.88 -8.34 1.62
N ARG A 390 43.04 -7.71 1.91
CA ARG A 390 44.35 -8.34 1.76
C ARG A 390 44.52 -9.54 2.67
N SER A 391 44.11 -9.45 3.92
CA SER A 391 44.24 -10.55 4.89
C SER A 391 43.37 -11.76 4.50
N LEU A 392 42.14 -11.55 4.01
CA LEU A 392 41.26 -12.63 3.56
C LEU A 392 41.81 -13.34 2.32
N ARG A 393 42.28 -12.59 1.32
CA ARG A 393 42.91 -13.15 0.11
C ARG A 393 44.18 -13.93 0.42
N ARG A 394 45.05 -13.38 1.31
CA ARG A 394 46.28 -14.05 1.75
C ARG A 394 45.93 -15.36 2.47
N TRP A 395 44.98 -15.34 3.41
CA TRP A 395 44.55 -16.52 4.12
C TRP A 395 44.08 -17.62 3.14
N ALA A 396 43.23 -17.31 2.19
CA ALA A 396 42.72 -18.27 1.19
C ALA A 396 43.85 -18.89 0.37
N THR A 397 44.89 -18.10 0.04
CA THR A 397 46.05 -18.57 -0.73
C THR A 397 46.95 -19.49 0.13
N VAL A 398 47.22 -19.11 1.39
CA VAL A 398 48.04 -19.92 2.32
C VAL A 398 47.39 -21.27 2.64
N GLN A 399 46.02 -21.30 2.71
CA GLN A 399 45.28 -22.55 2.92
C GLN A 399 45.21 -23.44 1.67
N GLY A 400 45.74 -23.02 0.52
CA GLY A 400 45.72 -23.80 -0.72
C GLY A 400 44.30 -24.13 -1.22
N LEU A 401 43.30 -23.26 -0.95
CA LEU A 401 41.94 -23.51 -1.30
C LEU A 401 41.75 -23.63 -2.83
N SER A 402 41.03 -24.67 -3.25
CA SER A 402 40.60 -24.81 -4.66
C SER A 402 39.72 -23.63 -5.10
N PRO A 403 39.62 -23.36 -6.40
CA PRO A 403 38.80 -22.26 -6.91
C PRO A 403 37.35 -22.28 -6.39
N LYS A 404 36.74 -23.45 -6.29
CA LYS A 404 35.36 -23.62 -5.79
C LYS A 404 35.26 -23.32 -4.27
N GLN A 405 36.20 -23.72 -3.49
CA GLN A 405 36.25 -23.45 -2.04
C GLN A 405 36.54 -21.96 -1.77
N ARG A 406 37.37 -21.34 -2.60
CA ARG A 406 37.78 -19.93 -2.49
C ARG A 406 36.68 -18.95 -2.92
N GLU A 407 35.73 -19.36 -3.78
CA GLU A 407 34.74 -18.51 -4.41
C GLU A 407 34.00 -17.57 -3.41
N PRO A 408 33.48 -18.00 -2.24
CA PRO A 408 32.79 -17.10 -1.30
C PRO A 408 33.71 -16.00 -0.73
N ILE A 409 35.02 -16.31 -0.55
CA ILE A 409 36.01 -15.33 -0.08
C ILE A 409 36.33 -14.33 -1.17
N ASP A 410 36.49 -14.78 -2.40
CA ASP A 410 36.75 -13.91 -3.54
C ASP A 410 35.53 -13.01 -3.83
N GLN A 411 34.31 -13.52 -3.70
CA GLN A 411 33.08 -12.71 -3.76
C GLN A 411 33.07 -11.64 -2.67
N CYS A 412 33.35 -12.00 -1.40
CA CYS A 412 33.39 -11.07 -0.28
C CYS A 412 34.45 -9.98 -0.51
N THR A 413 35.68 -10.38 -0.85
CA THR A 413 36.78 -9.43 -1.04
C THR A 413 36.60 -8.53 -2.25
N THR A 414 36.00 -9.03 -3.32
CA THR A 414 35.66 -8.24 -4.51
C THR A 414 34.56 -7.25 -4.19
N TYR A 415 33.51 -7.68 -3.49
CA TYR A 415 32.43 -6.82 -3.04
C TYR A 415 32.96 -5.65 -2.20
N LEU A 416 33.71 -5.93 -1.15
CA LEU A 416 34.30 -4.89 -0.28
C LEU A 416 35.25 -3.96 -1.04
N ALA A 417 36.10 -4.51 -1.93
CA ALA A 417 37.04 -3.71 -2.71
C ALA A 417 36.34 -2.74 -3.67
N ASN A 418 35.27 -3.17 -4.33
CA ASN A 418 34.50 -2.35 -5.27
C ASN A 418 33.70 -1.23 -4.56
N HIS A 419 33.39 -1.39 -3.29
CA HIS A 419 32.56 -0.46 -2.53
C HIS A 419 33.32 0.41 -1.52
N VAL A 420 34.67 0.44 -1.59
CA VAL A 420 35.51 1.26 -0.71
C VAL A 420 35.00 2.73 -0.57
N PRO A 421 34.55 3.42 -1.64
CA PRO A 421 34.07 4.80 -1.51
C PRO A 421 32.83 4.97 -0.59
N TYR A 422 32.10 3.89 -0.31
CA TYR A 422 30.86 3.91 0.50
C TYR A 422 31.03 3.26 1.88
N LEU A 423 32.28 2.91 2.27
CA LEU A 423 32.64 2.18 3.49
C LEU A 423 33.41 3.05 4.50
N ASN A 424 33.26 4.37 4.46
CA ASN A 424 33.90 5.28 5.41
C ASN A 424 33.10 5.35 6.73
N TYR A 425 32.86 4.19 7.33
CA TYR A 425 32.07 4.10 8.57
C TYR A 425 32.60 4.93 9.74
N PRO A 426 33.91 5.12 9.97
CA PRO A 426 34.38 5.98 11.05
C PRO A 426 33.80 7.39 10.98
N ASP A 427 33.84 8.00 9.79
CA ASP A 427 33.29 9.34 9.55
C ASP A 427 31.76 9.35 9.67
N TYR A 428 31.09 8.35 9.11
CA TYR A 428 29.63 8.24 9.18
C TYR A 428 29.11 8.10 10.61
N LEU A 429 29.78 7.31 11.44
CA LEU A 429 29.44 7.14 12.85
C LEU A 429 29.72 8.42 13.66
N ALA A 430 30.82 9.10 13.39
CA ALA A 430 31.19 10.36 14.04
C ALA A 430 30.18 11.48 13.69
N LYS A 431 29.65 11.50 12.45
CA LYS A 431 28.59 12.42 12.01
C LYS A 431 27.19 11.99 12.46
N GLY A 432 27.06 10.81 13.04
CA GLY A 432 25.79 10.28 13.53
C GLY A 432 24.84 9.76 12.42
N TYR A 433 25.37 9.42 11.24
CA TYR A 433 24.57 8.89 10.14
C TYR A 433 24.10 7.47 10.40
N PRO A 434 22.94 7.06 9.88
CA PRO A 434 22.54 5.65 9.85
C PRO A 434 23.46 4.86 8.90
N ILE A 435 23.86 3.66 9.31
CA ILE A 435 24.72 2.76 8.53
C ILE A 435 24.05 1.43 8.20
N ALA A 436 22.79 1.25 8.59
CA ALA A 436 22.00 0.05 8.36
C ALA A 436 20.58 0.41 7.88
N THR A 437 20.05 -0.40 7.00
CA THR A 437 18.77 -0.19 6.30
C THR A 437 17.59 -0.91 6.94
N GLY A 438 17.53 -1.06 8.26
CA GLY A 438 16.43 -1.76 8.93
C GLY A 438 15.01 -1.30 8.52
N VAL A 439 14.88 -0.05 8.05
CA VAL A 439 13.61 0.48 7.52
C VAL A 439 13.22 -0.20 6.20
N ILE A 440 14.16 -0.36 5.25
CA ILE A 440 13.86 -0.94 3.93
C ILE A 440 13.74 -2.46 3.98
N GLU A 441 14.54 -3.14 4.79
CA GLU A 441 14.40 -4.59 5.00
C GLU A 441 13.02 -4.92 5.57
N GLY A 442 12.60 -4.17 6.59
CA GLY A 442 11.25 -4.23 7.12
C GLY A 442 10.22 -3.98 6.03
N ALA A 443 10.41 -2.94 5.19
CA ALA A 443 9.51 -2.62 4.09
C ALA A 443 9.43 -3.75 3.05
N CYS A 444 10.53 -4.35 2.65
CA CYS A 444 10.54 -5.50 1.76
C CYS A 444 9.74 -6.69 2.31
N ARG A 445 9.72 -6.85 3.63
CA ARG A 445 8.89 -7.85 4.30
C ARG A 445 7.43 -7.41 4.34
N TYR A 446 7.09 -6.38 5.12
CA TYR A 446 5.69 -6.07 5.43
C TYR A 446 4.96 -5.32 4.31
N LEU A 447 5.65 -4.56 3.42
CA LEU A 447 5.01 -3.95 2.25
C LEU A 447 4.83 -4.95 1.10
N VAL A 448 5.84 -5.79 0.84
CA VAL A 448 5.81 -6.69 -0.33
C VAL A 448 5.55 -8.13 0.10
N LYS A 449 6.46 -8.78 0.85
CA LYS A 449 6.46 -10.23 1.05
C LYS A 449 5.19 -10.73 1.74
N ASP A 450 4.77 -10.12 2.84
CA ASP A 450 3.67 -10.60 3.68
C ASP A 450 2.34 -10.70 2.92
N ARG A 451 2.18 -9.91 1.85
CA ARG A 451 0.97 -9.96 1.00
C ARG A 451 1.20 -10.65 -0.33
N MET A 452 2.34 -10.36 -0.99
CA MET A 452 2.56 -10.81 -2.36
C MET A 452 3.03 -12.28 -2.42
N ASP A 453 3.56 -12.82 -1.31
CA ASP A 453 4.11 -14.17 -1.22
C ASP A 453 3.17 -15.15 -0.47
N LEU A 454 1.90 -14.77 -0.29
CA LEU A 454 0.87 -15.67 0.26
C LEU A 454 0.82 -16.95 -0.55
N THR A 455 0.59 -18.08 0.12
CA THR A 455 0.66 -19.43 -0.45
C THR A 455 -0.07 -19.53 -1.79
N GLY A 456 0.67 -19.90 -2.84
CA GLY A 456 0.12 -20.09 -4.18
C GLY A 456 -0.15 -18.81 -4.98
N ALA A 457 0.05 -17.63 -4.41
CA ALA A 457 -0.20 -16.37 -5.11
C ALA A 457 0.65 -16.23 -6.39
N ARG A 458 0.00 -15.83 -7.47
CA ARG A 458 0.60 -15.51 -8.77
C ARG A 458 -0.06 -14.26 -9.30
N TRP A 459 0.72 -13.25 -9.55
CA TRP A 459 0.22 -11.91 -9.82
C TRP A 459 0.18 -11.60 -11.33
N GLY A 460 -0.90 -10.97 -11.77
CA GLY A 460 -0.88 -10.12 -12.96
C GLY A 460 -0.15 -8.82 -12.64
N LEU A 461 0.36 -8.13 -13.65
CA LEU A 461 1.16 -6.92 -13.43
C LEU A 461 0.32 -5.80 -12.81
N GLU A 462 -0.84 -5.53 -13.37
CA GLU A 462 -1.76 -4.47 -12.89
C GLU A 462 -2.29 -4.76 -11.48
N GLY A 463 -2.74 -6.02 -11.23
CA GLY A 463 -3.25 -6.39 -9.91
C GLY A 463 -2.19 -6.37 -8.82
N GLY A 464 -0.97 -6.81 -9.14
CA GLY A 464 0.15 -6.71 -8.22
C GLY A 464 0.51 -5.27 -7.88
N GLU A 465 0.55 -4.39 -8.89
CA GLU A 465 0.80 -2.96 -8.70
C GLU A 465 -0.29 -2.28 -7.88
N ALA A 466 -1.58 -2.53 -8.18
CA ALA A 466 -2.70 -1.96 -7.46
C ALA A 466 -2.67 -2.34 -5.95
N VAL A 467 -2.41 -3.62 -5.65
CA VAL A 467 -2.26 -4.07 -4.26
C VAL A 467 -1.08 -3.40 -3.57
N LEU A 468 0.08 -3.25 -4.22
CA LEU A 468 1.24 -2.57 -3.63
C LEU A 468 0.95 -1.10 -3.34
N LYS A 469 0.22 -0.40 -4.22
CA LYS A 469 -0.23 0.98 -4.01
C LYS A 469 -1.14 1.10 -2.78
N LEU A 470 -2.17 0.24 -2.66
CA LEU A 470 -3.06 0.24 -1.50
C LEU A 470 -2.32 -0.12 -0.20
N ARG A 471 -1.38 -1.06 -0.26
CA ARG A 471 -0.54 -1.40 0.90
C ARG A 471 0.33 -0.22 1.35
N ALA A 472 0.93 0.50 0.39
CA ALA A 472 1.71 1.69 0.70
C ALA A 472 0.88 2.74 1.45
N LEU A 473 -0.35 3.00 0.99
CA LEU A 473 -1.28 3.92 1.66
C LEU A 473 -1.60 3.49 3.10
N VAL A 474 -1.90 2.20 3.31
CA VAL A 474 -2.20 1.66 4.64
C VAL A 474 -0.99 1.74 5.56
N ILE A 475 0.20 1.39 5.07
CA ILE A 475 1.44 1.37 5.86
C ILE A 475 1.93 2.78 6.20
N ASN A 476 1.74 3.74 5.30
CA ASN A 476 2.09 5.13 5.53
C ASN A 476 1.08 5.87 6.42
N GLY A 477 -0.10 5.27 6.67
CA GLY A 477 -1.18 5.92 7.42
C GLY A 477 -2.02 6.89 6.57
N ASP A 478 -1.84 6.89 5.25
CA ASP A 478 -2.46 7.85 4.33
C ASP A 478 -3.80 7.36 3.76
N PHE A 479 -4.24 6.15 4.11
CA PHE A 479 -5.37 5.49 3.44
C PHE A 479 -6.69 6.28 3.53
N ASP A 480 -6.99 6.88 4.70
CA ASP A 480 -8.22 7.65 4.86
C ASP A 480 -8.19 8.99 4.11
N ALA A 481 -7.06 9.69 4.14
CA ALA A 481 -6.86 10.93 3.38
C ALA A 481 -6.91 10.66 1.87
N TYR A 482 -6.26 9.58 1.43
CA TYR A 482 -6.34 9.11 0.06
C TYR A 482 -7.77 8.81 -0.37
N TRP A 483 -8.56 8.14 0.49
CA TRP A 483 -9.92 7.78 0.15
C TRP A 483 -10.82 9.00 -0.09
N THR A 484 -10.68 10.03 0.74
CA THR A 484 -11.38 11.31 0.53
C THR A 484 -10.98 11.97 -0.79
N PHE A 485 -9.68 11.94 -1.12
CA PHE A 485 -9.17 12.43 -2.39
C PHE A 485 -9.74 11.61 -3.56
N HIS A 486 -9.70 10.28 -3.47
CA HIS A 486 -10.22 9.37 -4.48
C HIS A 486 -11.72 9.59 -4.76
N GLU A 487 -12.56 9.74 -3.72
CA GLU A 487 -13.99 10.05 -3.88
C GLU A 487 -14.20 11.40 -4.59
N THR A 488 -13.33 12.39 -4.33
CA THR A 488 -13.35 13.67 -5.04
C THR A 488 -12.97 13.51 -6.52
N GLN A 489 -11.95 12.71 -6.82
CA GLN A 489 -11.55 12.42 -8.20
C GLN A 489 -12.64 11.63 -8.95
N GLU A 490 -13.28 10.66 -8.28
CA GLU A 490 -14.43 9.94 -8.82
C GLU A 490 -15.59 10.88 -9.16
N TYR A 491 -15.91 11.83 -8.26
CA TYR A 491 -16.92 12.85 -8.50
C TYR A 491 -16.60 13.72 -9.74
N GLN A 492 -15.37 14.21 -9.83
CA GLN A 492 -14.93 15.01 -10.97
C GLN A 492 -15.02 14.22 -12.28
N ARG A 493 -14.52 12.99 -12.29
CA ARG A 493 -14.43 12.12 -13.46
C ARG A 493 -15.79 11.61 -13.93
N ASN A 494 -16.63 11.15 -13.00
CA ASN A 494 -17.88 10.47 -13.33
C ASN A 494 -19.08 11.40 -13.45
N HIS A 495 -19.01 12.57 -12.82
CA HIS A 495 -20.15 13.50 -12.71
C HIS A 495 -19.82 14.89 -13.23
N GLN A 496 -18.91 15.62 -12.58
CA GLN A 496 -18.62 17.00 -12.95
C GLN A 496 -18.23 17.14 -14.43
N ALA A 497 -17.40 16.23 -14.93
CA ALA A 497 -16.97 16.21 -16.33
C ALA A 497 -18.09 15.96 -17.34
N LYS A 498 -19.30 15.56 -16.92
CA LYS A 498 -20.43 15.25 -17.81
C LYS A 498 -21.42 16.41 -17.99
N PHE A 499 -21.37 17.42 -17.15
CA PHE A 499 -22.30 18.54 -17.16
C PHE A 499 -21.58 19.84 -17.55
N ALA A 500 -22.24 20.71 -18.35
CA ALA A 500 -21.74 22.06 -18.61
C ALA A 500 -21.79 22.92 -17.34
N GLU A 501 -22.90 22.80 -16.61
CA GLU A 501 -23.09 23.34 -15.27
C GLU A 501 -23.62 22.23 -14.37
N MET A 502 -23.10 22.14 -13.16
CA MET A 502 -23.54 21.12 -12.23
C MET A 502 -25.02 21.29 -11.89
N PRO A 503 -25.80 20.18 -11.90
CA PRO A 503 -27.19 20.23 -11.46
C PRO A 503 -27.25 20.77 -10.03
N PRO A 504 -28.19 21.67 -9.72
CA PRO A 504 -28.32 22.25 -8.39
C PRO A 504 -28.50 21.14 -7.35
N ALA A 505 -27.70 21.18 -6.28
CA ALA A 505 -27.98 20.38 -5.10
C ALA A 505 -29.38 20.75 -4.60
N ARG A 506 -30.21 19.74 -4.30
CA ARG A 506 -31.53 20.03 -3.73
C ARG A 506 -31.39 20.92 -2.52
N ALA A 507 -32.18 22.02 -2.48
CA ALA A 507 -32.42 22.73 -1.25
C ALA A 507 -32.89 21.73 -0.19
N HIS A 508 -32.23 21.70 0.98
CA HIS A 508 -32.62 20.84 2.08
C HIS A 508 -34.12 20.95 2.31
N LEU A 509 -34.85 19.84 2.25
CA LEU A 509 -36.22 19.78 2.75
C LEU A 509 -36.18 20.24 4.20
N LYS A 510 -36.62 21.46 4.47
CA LYS A 510 -36.95 21.88 5.84
C LYS A 510 -38.05 20.94 6.30
N LEU A 511 -37.76 20.14 7.31
CA LEU A 511 -38.80 19.48 8.11
C LEU A 511 -39.78 20.59 8.52
N VAL A 512 -40.93 20.60 7.92
CA VAL A 512 -42.07 21.37 8.43
C VAL A 512 -42.45 20.67 9.73
N SER A 513 -41.94 21.16 10.84
CA SER A 513 -42.47 20.79 12.15
C SER A 513 -43.95 21.14 12.15
N GLY A 514 -44.81 20.11 12.11
CA GLY A 514 -46.25 20.28 12.27
C GLY A 514 -46.49 21.04 13.57
N GLY A 515 -46.87 22.29 13.43
CA GLY A 515 -47.32 23.10 14.56
C GLY A 515 -48.48 22.39 15.22
N LYS A 516 -48.31 21.99 16.45
CA LYS A 516 -49.45 21.78 17.35
C LYS A 516 -50.13 23.13 17.51
N ASN A 517 -51.24 23.33 16.80
CA ASN A 517 -52.22 24.33 17.23
C ASN A 517 -53.05 23.73 18.36
N GLY A 518 -53.20 24.50 19.37
CA GLY A 518 -53.71 24.36 20.69
C GLY A 518 -54.96 23.56 20.99
#